data_89eb15d4c3cb1051fa8c028cd8c90b20
#
_entry.id   89eb15d4c3cb1051fa8c028cd8c90b20
#
_cell.length_a   1.000
_cell.length_b   1.000
_cell.length_c   1.000
_cell.angle_alpha   90.00
_cell.angle_beta   90.00
_cell.angle_gamma   90.00
#
_symmetry.space_group_name_H-M   'P 1'
#
loop_
_entity.id
_entity.type
_entity.pdbx_description
1 polymer ?
#
loop_
_entity_poly.entity_id
_entity_poly.type
_entity_poly.pdbx_seq_one_letter_code
_entity_poly.pdbx_strand_id
1 'polypeptide(L)'
;DDIASVLRNLTQNPILNLGYRGNGPLTQYATLREYLPKKTKNIIWFYFEENDLSDLKSEIKNQVLLKYLTDKKFSNNLKFKQKQVDQALNSKIKNDISNKKELDKYWTSYYSKKKKILRFIRLNQFKRFVISIKKDKSKTNDDLALSKLEEVLIASKQLAYENNSKFYFVYLGAYHRYKSPFNSHRYKENYSKIIEIVDNLDIPIIDTTKEFTSETKDPLIYFPFRKYGHYNVEGYKKLSEIIFKKTQK
;
A
#
# COMPACT_ATOMS: atom_id res chain seq x y z
N ASP A 1 4.15 -8.15 -15.90
CA ASP A 1 4.90 -6.89 -15.83
C ASP A 1 4.37 -6.07 -14.66
N ASP A 2 5.28 -5.51 -13.85
CA ASP A 2 4.91 -4.59 -12.78
C ASP A 2 4.83 -3.13 -13.30
N ILE A 3 4.27 -2.24 -12.50
CA ILE A 3 4.11 -0.81 -12.86
C ILE A 3 5.47 -0.19 -13.23
N ALA A 4 6.54 -0.50 -12.49
CA ALA A 4 7.84 0.09 -12.73
C ALA A 4 8.45 -0.39 -14.07
N SER A 5 8.25 -1.65 -14.43
CA SER A 5 8.68 -2.20 -15.73
C SER A 5 7.95 -1.54 -16.89
N VAL A 6 6.63 -1.38 -16.78
CA VAL A 6 5.85 -0.68 -17.82
C VAL A 6 6.27 0.77 -17.94
N LEU A 7 6.44 1.48 -16.81
CA LEU A 7 6.89 2.87 -16.82
C LEU A 7 8.31 3.03 -17.40
N ARG A 8 9.25 2.09 -17.14
CA ARG A 8 10.57 2.12 -17.80
C ARG A 8 10.44 2.05 -19.30
N ASN A 9 9.57 1.17 -19.80
CA ASN A 9 9.33 1.03 -21.23
C ASN A 9 8.67 2.28 -21.85
N LEU A 10 7.73 2.91 -21.15
CA LEU A 10 7.04 4.10 -21.62
C LEU A 10 7.92 5.36 -21.59
N THR A 11 8.72 5.51 -20.53
CA THR A 11 9.51 6.72 -20.30
C THR A 11 10.91 6.65 -20.90
N GLN A 12 11.43 5.45 -21.18
CA GLN A 12 12.84 5.19 -21.53
C GLN A 12 13.81 5.73 -20.46
N ASN A 13 13.36 5.85 -19.21
CA ASN A 13 14.14 6.36 -18.08
C ASN A 13 14.28 5.30 -16.98
N PRO A 14 15.35 5.37 -16.17
CA PRO A 14 15.48 4.54 -14.99
C PRO A 14 14.35 4.78 -13.99
N ILE A 15 13.70 3.72 -13.56
CA ILE A 15 12.67 3.74 -12.51
C ILE A 15 13.09 2.82 -11.37
N LEU A 16 13.24 3.38 -10.18
CA LEU A 16 13.50 2.61 -8.97
C LEU A 16 12.17 2.23 -8.31
N ASN A 17 11.92 0.95 -8.14
CA ASN A 17 10.77 0.44 -7.38
C ASN A 17 11.21 0.23 -5.93
N LEU A 18 10.64 1.01 -5.00
CA LEU A 18 10.85 0.89 -3.56
C LEU A 18 9.68 0.22 -2.84
N GLY A 19 8.64 -0.18 -3.59
CA GLY A 19 7.48 -0.86 -3.04
C GLY A 19 7.82 -2.28 -2.56
N TYR A 20 7.30 -2.64 -1.40
CA TYR A 20 7.39 -3.99 -0.86
C TYR A 20 6.08 -4.37 -0.19
N ARG A 21 5.77 -5.65 -0.18
CA ARG A 21 4.53 -6.19 0.42
C ARG A 21 4.45 -5.85 1.92
N GLY A 22 3.33 -5.26 2.34
CA GLY A 22 3.06 -4.92 3.74
C GLY A 22 3.73 -3.62 4.20
N ASN A 23 4.24 -2.81 3.27
CA ASN A 23 4.66 -1.45 3.58
C ASN A 23 3.45 -0.54 3.62
N GLY A 24 3.13 -0.02 4.80
CA GLY A 24 2.20 1.08 4.95
C GLY A 24 2.89 2.45 4.77
N PRO A 25 2.14 3.55 4.88
CA PRO A 25 2.63 4.89 4.60
C PRO A 25 3.90 5.31 5.37
N LEU A 26 4.03 4.95 6.64
CA LEU A 26 5.20 5.33 7.44
C LEU A 26 6.45 4.54 7.03
N THR A 27 6.29 3.26 6.69
CA THR A 27 7.39 2.44 6.14
C THR A 27 7.79 2.92 4.75
N GLN A 28 6.83 3.33 3.91
CA GLN A 28 7.11 3.93 2.60
C GLN A 28 7.95 5.20 2.75
N TYR A 29 7.60 6.08 3.70
CA TYR A 29 8.37 7.29 3.99
C TYR A 29 9.79 6.98 4.48
N ALA A 30 9.93 6.05 5.44
CA ALA A 30 11.24 5.63 5.93
C ALA A 30 12.11 5.07 4.80
N THR A 31 11.53 4.25 3.92
CA THR A 31 12.21 3.70 2.75
C THR A 31 12.62 4.80 1.76
N LEU A 32 11.75 5.78 1.53
CA LEU A 32 12.05 6.92 0.67
C LEU A 32 13.25 7.71 1.25
N ARG A 33 13.28 7.96 2.56
CA ARG A 33 14.40 8.65 3.23
C ARG A 33 15.72 7.91 3.11
N GLU A 34 15.71 6.58 3.15
CA GLU A 34 16.93 5.77 3.05
C GLU A 34 17.47 5.63 1.62
N TYR A 35 16.57 5.60 0.62
CA TYR A 35 16.95 5.15 -0.72
C TYR A 35 16.71 6.18 -1.83
N LEU A 36 16.12 7.36 -1.54
CA LEU A 36 15.85 8.37 -2.56
C LEU A 36 17.14 8.77 -3.29
N PRO A 37 17.25 8.52 -4.62
CA PRO A 37 18.41 8.93 -5.37
C PRO A 37 18.42 10.45 -5.56
N LYS A 38 19.62 11.05 -5.56
CA LYS A 38 19.79 12.44 -6.00
C LYS A 38 19.30 12.59 -7.44
N LYS A 39 18.74 13.76 -7.77
CA LYS A 39 18.23 14.09 -9.12
C LYS A 39 17.03 13.23 -9.58
N THR A 40 16.31 12.62 -8.65
CA THR A 40 15.03 11.98 -8.98
C THR A 40 14.07 13.04 -9.49
N LYS A 41 13.51 12.86 -10.70
CA LYS A 41 12.58 13.82 -11.32
C LYS A 41 11.19 13.75 -10.67
N ASN A 42 10.65 12.54 -10.56
CA ASN A 42 9.31 12.28 -10.07
C ASN A 42 9.34 11.23 -8.96
N ILE A 43 8.61 11.48 -7.89
CA ILE A 43 8.32 10.52 -6.83
C ILE A 43 6.84 10.19 -6.95
N ILE A 44 6.51 8.92 -7.14
CA ILE A 44 5.15 8.44 -7.31
C ILE A 44 4.81 7.60 -6.09
N TRP A 45 3.93 8.14 -5.24
CA TRP A 45 3.51 7.54 -3.99
C TRP A 45 2.21 6.77 -4.21
N PHE A 46 2.22 5.48 -3.95
CA PHE A 46 1.03 4.64 -4.07
C PHE A 46 0.37 4.45 -2.71
N TYR A 47 -0.93 4.72 -2.66
CA TYR A 47 -1.79 4.44 -1.51
C TYR A 47 -2.87 3.43 -1.91
N PHE A 48 -2.89 2.28 -1.27
CA PHE A 48 -3.90 1.25 -1.53
C PHE A 48 -5.03 1.31 -0.50
N GLU A 49 -6.23 1.52 -0.97
CA GLU A 49 -7.44 1.76 -0.19
C GLU A 49 -7.74 0.68 0.85
N GLU A 50 -7.37 -0.58 0.57
CA GLU A 50 -7.79 -1.70 1.38
C GLU A 50 -7.02 -1.86 2.68
N ASN A 51 -5.72 -1.59 2.68
CA ASN A 51 -4.86 -1.91 3.82
C ASN A 51 -3.96 -0.78 4.30
N ASP A 52 -3.60 0.23 3.50
CA ASP A 52 -2.57 1.20 3.88
C ASP A 52 -2.90 1.98 5.16
N LEU A 53 -4.17 2.36 5.37
CA LEU A 53 -4.56 3.00 6.63
C LEU A 53 -4.48 2.03 7.82
N SER A 54 -4.78 0.75 7.61
CA SER A 54 -4.65 -0.29 8.63
C SER A 54 -3.19 -0.61 8.95
N ASP A 55 -2.35 -0.62 7.92
CA ASP A 55 -0.92 -0.84 8.07
C ASP A 55 -0.29 0.33 8.83
N LEU A 56 -0.65 1.58 8.50
CA LEU A 56 -0.22 2.76 9.24
C LEU A 56 -0.59 2.70 10.74
N LYS A 57 -1.80 2.22 11.11
CA LYS A 57 -2.17 2.00 12.51
C LYS A 57 -1.25 1.04 13.26
N SER A 58 -0.67 0.11 12.55
CA SER A 58 0.31 -0.83 13.10
C SER A 58 1.70 -0.22 13.16
N GLU A 59 2.07 0.53 12.15
CA GLU A 59 3.38 1.17 11.99
C GLU A 59 3.62 2.29 13.02
N ILE A 60 2.61 3.07 13.37
CA ILE A 60 2.71 4.12 14.41
C ILE A 60 3.04 3.58 15.81
N LYS A 61 2.95 2.27 16.02
CA LYS A 61 3.40 1.61 17.25
C LYS A 61 4.90 1.30 17.24
N ASN A 62 5.55 1.38 16.08
CA ASN A 62 6.96 1.09 15.91
C ASN A 62 7.80 2.36 16.14
N GLN A 63 8.52 2.41 17.26
CA GLN A 63 9.33 3.55 17.66
C GLN A 63 10.45 3.89 16.66
N VAL A 64 10.99 2.89 15.95
CA VAL A 64 12.02 3.12 14.91
C VAL A 64 11.41 3.83 13.71
N LEU A 65 10.23 3.42 13.27
CA LEU A 65 9.54 4.08 12.17
C LEU A 65 9.12 5.52 12.55
N LEU A 66 8.63 5.72 13.77
CA LEU A 66 8.30 7.07 14.25
C LEU A 66 9.50 8.01 14.28
N LYS A 67 10.71 7.52 14.58
CA LYS A 67 11.92 8.34 14.53
C LYS A 67 12.18 8.91 13.14
N TYR A 68 11.86 8.19 12.07
CA TYR A 68 11.97 8.75 10.71
C TYR A 68 11.07 9.98 10.52
N LEU A 69 9.91 10.01 11.15
CA LEU A 69 8.98 11.12 11.03
C LEU A 69 9.37 12.30 11.95
N THR A 70 9.80 12.02 13.18
CA THR A 70 10.03 13.02 14.23
C THR A 70 11.45 13.58 14.27
N ASP A 71 12.43 12.84 13.77
CA ASP A 71 13.84 13.25 13.76
C ASP A 71 14.39 13.30 12.32
N LYS A 72 14.55 14.51 11.80
CA LYS A 72 15.08 14.73 10.45
C LYS A 72 16.52 14.21 10.25
N LYS A 73 17.30 14.06 11.31
CA LYS A 73 18.67 13.54 11.25
C LYS A 73 18.75 12.02 11.39
N PHE A 74 17.67 11.39 11.85
CA PHE A 74 17.66 9.94 12.05
C PHE A 74 17.73 9.21 10.70
N SER A 75 18.63 8.24 10.58
CA SER A 75 18.74 7.29 9.47
C SER A 75 19.40 6.01 9.97
N ASN A 76 18.96 4.88 9.48
CA ASN A 76 19.65 3.61 9.68
C ASN A 76 20.81 3.42 8.71
N ASN A 77 21.00 4.35 7.75
CA ASN A 77 22.03 4.30 6.71
C ASN A 77 21.99 2.99 5.90
N LEU A 78 20.80 2.50 5.59
CA LEU A 78 20.60 1.19 4.93
C LEU A 78 21.27 1.15 3.56
N LYS A 79 21.24 2.23 2.82
CA LYS A 79 21.91 2.34 1.51
C LYS A 79 23.41 2.01 1.59
N PHE A 80 24.06 2.40 2.67
CA PHE A 80 25.50 2.13 2.89
C PHE A 80 25.77 0.78 3.56
N LYS A 81 24.72 0.12 4.05
CA LYS A 81 24.77 -1.20 4.69
C LYS A 81 24.19 -2.30 3.82
N GLN A 82 24.08 -2.08 2.51
CA GLN A 82 23.39 -3.01 1.59
C GLN A 82 23.92 -4.44 1.73
N LYS A 83 25.23 -4.64 1.82
CA LYS A 83 25.83 -5.96 2.03
C LYS A 83 25.33 -6.66 3.30
N GLN A 84 25.16 -5.91 4.40
CA GLN A 84 24.64 -6.46 5.65
C GLN A 84 23.15 -6.79 5.53
N VAL A 85 22.38 -5.93 4.86
CA VAL A 85 20.95 -6.16 4.58
C VAL A 85 20.78 -7.41 3.73
N ASP A 86 21.57 -7.57 2.67
CA ASP A 86 21.53 -8.75 1.79
C ASP A 86 21.91 -10.03 2.54
N GLN A 87 22.91 -9.98 3.41
CA GLN A 87 23.27 -11.12 4.25
C GLN A 87 22.17 -11.52 5.21
N ALA A 88 21.52 -10.54 5.87
CA ALA A 88 20.40 -10.79 6.77
C ALA A 88 19.19 -11.37 6.02
N LEU A 89 18.87 -10.84 4.84
CA LEU A 89 17.81 -11.34 3.98
C LEU A 89 18.10 -12.78 3.51
N ASN A 90 19.31 -13.05 3.03
CA ASN A 90 19.70 -14.39 2.58
C ASN A 90 19.65 -15.42 3.72
N SER A 91 20.07 -15.02 4.93
CA SER A 91 19.96 -15.89 6.12
C SER A 91 18.51 -16.18 6.48
N LYS A 92 17.64 -15.16 6.42
CA LYS A 92 16.20 -15.33 6.64
C LYS A 92 15.58 -16.25 5.59
N ILE A 93 15.87 -16.06 4.31
CA ILE A 93 15.37 -16.92 3.22
C ILE A 93 15.81 -18.37 3.42
N LYS A 94 17.09 -18.62 3.76
CA LYS A 94 17.58 -19.98 4.05
C LYS A 94 16.83 -20.63 5.21
N ASN A 95 16.59 -19.88 6.29
CA ASN A 95 15.82 -20.36 7.45
C ASN A 95 14.36 -20.65 7.06
N ASP A 96 13.73 -19.78 6.30
CA ASP A 96 12.33 -19.97 5.85
C ASP A 96 12.22 -21.18 4.92
N ILE A 97 13.20 -21.41 4.03
CA ILE A 97 13.24 -22.62 3.17
C ILE A 97 13.45 -23.88 4.00
N SER A 98 14.37 -23.87 5.00
CA SER A 98 14.60 -25.02 5.87
C SER A 98 13.37 -25.40 6.69
N ASN A 99 12.59 -24.38 7.12
CA ASN A 99 11.36 -24.57 7.88
C ASN A 99 10.13 -24.82 7.00
N LYS A 100 10.27 -24.83 5.67
CA LYS A 100 9.16 -25.01 4.72
C LYS A 100 8.36 -26.29 4.99
N LYS A 101 9.05 -27.41 5.30
CA LYS A 101 8.38 -28.68 5.60
C LYS A 101 7.46 -28.59 6.83
N GLU A 102 7.84 -27.83 7.86
CA GLU A 102 6.99 -27.59 9.03
C GLU A 102 5.83 -26.66 8.70
N LEU A 103 6.07 -25.60 7.92
CA LEU A 103 5.04 -24.71 7.43
C LEU A 103 4.02 -25.43 6.56
N ASP A 104 4.46 -26.30 5.66
CA ASP A 104 3.57 -27.12 4.81
C ASP A 104 2.72 -28.07 5.65
N LYS A 105 3.30 -28.72 6.68
CA LYS A 105 2.54 -29.53 7.65
C LYS A 105 1.52 -28.68 8.42
N TYR A 106 1.91 -27.48 8.85
CA TYR A 106 1.01 -26.54 9.53
C TYR A 106 -0.16 -26.15 8.64
N TRP A 107 0.10 -25.73 7.40
CA TRP A 107 -0.95 -25.31 6.47
C TRP A 107 -1.84 -26.50 6.05
N THR A 108 -1.29 -27.67 5.79
CA THR A 108 -2.05 -28.89 5.49
C THR A 108 -2.98 -29.24 6.65
N SER A 109 -2.48 -29.20 7.89
CA SER A 109 -3.27 -29.39 9.10
C SER A 109 -4.34 -28.30 9.27
N TYR A 110 -3.98 -27.04 8.99
CA TYR A 110 -4.90 -25.89 9.11
C TYR A 110 -6.08 -25.98 8.14
N TYR A 111 -5.85 -26.44 6.90
CA TYR A 111 -6.89 -26.61 5.87
C TYR A 111 -7.54 -27.98 5.87
N SER A 112 -7.18 -28.88 6.79
CA SER A 112 -7.80 -30.21 6.87
C SER A 112 -9.32 -30.11 7.00
N LYS A 113 -10.06 -31.06 6.38
CA LYS A 113 -11.52 -31.15 6.43
C LYS A 113 -12.04 -31.11 7.87
N LYS A 114 -11.36 -31.80 8.80
CA LYS A 114 -11.70 -31.84 10.23
C LYS A 114 -11.69 -30.46 10.89
N LYS A 115 -10.69 -29.61 10.58
CA LYS A 115 -10.62 -28.23 11.10
C LYS A 115 -11.61 -27.28 10.40
N LYS A 116 -12.01 -27.56 9.15
CA LYS A 116 -13.08 -26.80 8.48
C LYS A 116 -14.41 -27.04 9.18
N ILE A 117 -14.73 -28.31 9.50
CA ILE A 117 -15.95 -28.70 10.22
C ILE A 117 -15.97 -28.07 11.63
N LEU A 118 -14.86 -28.18 12.38
CA LEU A 118 -14.75 -27.57 13.72
C LEU A 118 -14.86 -26.03 13.69
N ARG A 119 -14.37 -25.36 12.64
CA ARG A 119 -14.57 -23.92 12.46
C ARG A 119 -16.01 -23.55 12.18
N PHE A 120 -16.71 -24.37 11.40
CA PHE A 120 -18.15 -24.21 11.14
C PHE A 120 -18.97 -24.40 12.43
N ILE A 121 -18.71 -25.49 13.19
CA ILE A 121 -19.38 -25.81 14.45
C ILE A 121 -19.12 -24.73 15.52
N ARG A 122 -17.90 -24.16 15.57
CA ARG A 122 -17.55 -23.07 16.51
C ARG A 122 -18.19 -21.73 16.18
N LEU A 123 -19.08 -21.67 15.17
CA LEU A 123 -19.78 -20.44 14.76
C LEU A 123 -18.83 -19.22 14.59
N ASN A 124 -17.61 -19.46 14.12
CA ASN A 124 -16.64 -18.38 13.93
C ASN A 124 -17.13 -17.33 12.93
N GLN A 125 -17.98 -17.72 11.97
CA GLN A 125 -18.66 -16.80 11.06
C GLN A 125 -19.65 -15.93 11.83
N PHE A 126 -20.43 -16.54 12.73
CA PHE A 126 -21.40 -15.82 13.57
C PHE A 126 -20.71 -14.89 14.57
N LYS A 127 -19.62 -15.34 15.21
CA LYS A 127 -18.79 -14.46 16.06
C LYS A 127 -18.23 -13.26 15.30
N ARG A 128 -17.76 -13.46 14.06
CA ARG A 128 -17.31 -12.36 13.20
C ARG A 128 -18.43 -11.41 12.85
N PHE A 129 -19.62 -11.91 12.57
CA PHE A 129 -20.82 -11.09 12.33
C PHE A 129 -21.20 -10.27 13.58
N VAL A 130 -21.28 -10.89 14.76
CA VAL A 130 -21.56 -10.20 16.04
C VAL A 130 -20.46 -9.20 16.41
N ILE A 131 -19.18 -9.52 16.16
CA ILE A 131 -18.06 -8.60 16.36
C ILE A 131 -18.13 -7.43 15.38
N SER A 132 -18.61 -7.65 14.14
CA SER A 132 -18.78 -6.55 13.17
C SER A 132 -19.85 -5.55 13.58
N ILE A 133 -20.90 -6.01 14.29
CA ILE A 133 -21.94 -5.14 14.85
C ILE A 133 -21.43 -4.32 16.06
N LYS A 134 -20.46 -4.85 16.83
CA LYS A 134 -19.89 -4.17 18.00
C LYS A 134 -18.77 -3.17 17.68
N LYS A 135 -18.46 -2.90 16.42
CA LYS A 135 -17.33 -2.06 16.01
C LYS A 135 -17.65 -0.57 15.92
N ASP A 136 -18.11 0.02 17.03
CA ASP A 136 -18.13 1.51 17.15
C ASP A 136 -16.80 2.09 17.69
N LYS A 137 -15.87 1.25 18.14
CA LYS A 137 -14.53 1.66 18.61
C LYS A 137 -13.53 1.94 17.48
N SER A 138 -13.92 1.85 16.21
CA SER A 138 -12.98 2.03 15.10
C SER A 138 -12.76 3.50 14.70
N LYS A 139 -13.70 4.40 15.00
CA LYS A 139 -13.63 5.81 14.55
C LYS A 139 -12.43 6.57 15.14
N THR A 140 -12.19 6.48 16.44
CA THR A 140 -11.06 7.20 17.09
C THR A 140 -9.68 6.75 16.58
N ASN A 141 -9.53 5.47 16.22
CA ASN A 141 -8.29 4.95 15.64
C ASN A 141 -8.10 5.34 14.17
N ASP A 142 -9.18 5.58 13.43
CA ASP A 142 -9.09 6.03 12.04
C ASP A 142 -8.66 7.50 11.99
N ASP A 143 -9.19 8.36 12.85
CA ASP A 143 -8.83 9.78 12.89
C ASP A 143 -7.36 9.99 13.27
N LEU A 144 -6.83 9.22 14.24
CA LEU A 144 -5.40 9.25 14.56
C LEU A 144 -4.53 8.79 13.37
N ALA A 145 -4.95 7.74 12.67
CA ALA A 145 -4.20 7.26 11.51
C ALA A 145 -4.25 8.25 10.34
N LEU A 146 -5.37 8.94 10.13
CA LEU A 146 -5.51 9.98 9.12
C LEU A 146 -4.62 11.19 9.44
N SER A 147 -4.59 11.64 10.70
CA SER A 147 -3.67 12.71 11.12
C SER A 147 -2.20 12.30 10.90
N LYS A 148 -1.85 11.03 11.18
CA LYS A 148 -0.50 10.53 10.91
C LYS A 148 -0.20 10.37 9.42
N LEU A 149 -1.19 10.03 8.60
CA LEU A 149 -1.05 10.02 7.15
C LEU A 149 -0.72 11.43 6.62
N GLU A 150 -1.42 12.44 7.11
CA GLU A 150 -1.15 13.84 6.77
C GLU A 150 0.29 14.24 7.11
N GLU A 151 0.76 13.95 8.35
CA GLU A 151 2.14 14.21 8.76
C GLU A 151 3.16 13.51 7.84
N VAL A 152 2.90 12.25 7.47
CA VAL A 152 3.76 11.46 6.56
C VAL A 152 3.79 12.09 5.17
N LEU A 153 2.65 12.53 4.64
CA LEU A 153 2.57 13.15 3.32
C LEU A 153 3.25 14.53 3.31
N ILE A 154 3.08 15.35 4.35
CA ILE A 154 3.82 16.62 4.52
C ILE A 154 5.33 16.35 4.47
N ALA A 155 5.80 15.40 5.27
CA ALA A 155 7.22 15.08 5.33
C ALA A 155 7.75 14.52 3.99
N SER A 156 6.93 13.73 3.29
CA SER A 156 7.29 13.18 1.97
C SER A 156 7.34 14.25 0.88
N LYS A 157 6.37 15.17 0.86
CA LYS A 157 6.35 16.32 -0.04
C LYS A 157 7.56 17.23 0.20
N GLN A 158 7.89 17.49 1.48
CA GLN A 158 9.06 18.28 1.85
C GLN A 158 10.36 17.62 1.38
N LEU A 159 10.51 16.31 1.59
CA LEU A 159 11.67 15.55 1.12
C LEU A 159 11.81 15.58 -0.41
N ALA A 160 10.69 15.50 -1.12
CA ALA A 160 10.66 15.63 -2.58
C ALA A 160 11.11 17.02 -3.03
N TYR A 161 10.61 18.07 -2.38
CA TYR A 161 10.99 19.46 -2.63
C TYR A 161 12.50 19.68 -2.41
N GLU A 162 13.04 19.21 -1.30
CA GLU A 162 14.48 19.30 -0.98
C GLU A 162 15.37 18.56 -2.00
N ASN A 163 14.82 17.51 -2.66
CA ASN A 163 15.50 16.77 -3.73
C ASN A 163 15.22 17.35 -5.15
N ASN A 164 14.49 18.46 -5.27
CA ASN A 164 14.01 19.02 -6.54
C ASN A 164 13.18 18.03 -7.36
N SER A 165 12.38 17.20 -6.69
CA SER A 165 11.48 16.20 -7.29
C SER A 165 10.04 16.69 -7.29
N LYS A 166 9.27 16.34 -8.32
CA LYS A 166 7.81 16.43 -8.28
C LYS A 166 7.26 15.24 -7.48
N PHE A 167 6.30 15.49 -6.61
CA PHE A 167 5.65 14.47 -5.78
C PHE A 167 4.21 14.24 -6.27
N TYR A 168 3.84 13.01 -6.55
CA TYR A 168 2.52 12.61 -7.01
C TYR A 168 1.93 11.55 -6.08
N PHE A 169 0.65 11.69 -5.75
CA PHE A 169 -0.09 10.70 -4.97
C PHE A 169 -0.99 9.88 -5.89
N VAL A 170 -0.86 8.57 -5.85
CA VAL A 170 -1.67 7.63 -6.62
C VAL A 170 -2.59 6.86 -5.67
N TYR A 171 -3.89 7.14 -5.76
CA TYR A 171 -4.90 6.43 -4.99
C TYR A 171 -5.34 5.17 -5.75
N LEU A 172 -5.11 4.01 -5.16
CA LEU A 172 -5.49 2.71 -5.73
C LEU A 172 -6.81 2.23 -5.12
N GLY A 173 -7.88 2.28 -5.90
CA GLY A 173 -9.20 1.78 -5.49
C GLY A 173 -9.22 0.26 -5.34
N ALA A 174 -9.79 -0.24 -4.25
CA ALA A 174 -9.93 -1.67 -4.00
C ALA A 174 -11.07 -2.32 -4.80
N TYR A 175 -10.96 -3.61 -5.06
CA TYR A 175 -11.96 -4.41 -5.78
C TYR A 175 -13.41 -4.17 -5.31
N HIS A 176 -13.61 -4.13 -3.98
CA HIS A 176 -14.95 -3.97 -3.40
C HIS A 176 -15.65 -2.67 -3.77
N ARG A 177 -14.89 -1.63 -4.11
CA ARG A 177 -15.42 -0.35 -4.57
C ARG A 177 -16.18 -0.48 -5.89
N TYR A 178 -15.68 -1.31 -6.79
CA TYR A 178 -16.23 -1.50 -8.13
C TYR A 178 -17.30 -2.58 -8.19
N LYS A 179 -17.36 -3.49 -7.20
CA LYS A 179 -18.27 -4.62 -7.21
C LYS A 179 -19.72 -4.23 -6.92
N SER A 180 -19.97 -3.30 -6.01
CA SER A 180 -21.32 -2.92 -5.59
C SER A 180 -21.36 -1.51 -5.01
N PRO A 181 -22.33 -0.69 -5.44
CA PRO A 181 -22.56 0.64 -4.84
C PRO A 181 -22.87 0.59 -3.34
N PHE A 182 -23.45 -0.52 -2.85
CA PHE A 182 -23.86 -0.70 -1.46
C PHE A 182 -22.70 -1.01 -0.51
N ASN A 183 -21.65 -1.70 -0.97
CA ASN A 183 -20.46 -1.99 -0.16
C ASN A 183 -19.52 -0.78 -0.01
N SER A 184 -19.85 0.32 -0.64
CA SER A 184 -18.97 1.48 -0.75
C SER A 184 -18.97 2.40 0.49
N HIS A 185 -19.91 2.27 1.44
CA HIS A 185 -20.03 3.23 2.56
C HIS A 185 -18.76 3.32 3.44
N ARG A 186 -18.19 2.18 3.83
CA ARG A 186 -16.98 2.15 4.67
C ARG A 186 -15.75 2.73 3.97
N TYR A 187 -15.64 2.48 2.65
CA TYR A 187 -14.55 2.99 1.84
C TYR A 187 -14.75 4.45 1.44
N LYS A 188 -16.00 4.93 1.35
CA LYS A 188 -16.31 6.31 0.97
C LYS A 188 -15.88 7.33 2.01
N GLU A 189 -16.09 7.07 3.30
CA GLU A 189 -15.74 8.02 4.37
C GLU A 189 -14.23 8.26 4.42
N ASN A 190 -13.42 7.19 4.48
CA ASN A 190 -11.97 7.31 4.49
C ASN A 190 -11.43 7.86 3.17
N TYR A 191 -12.03 7.48 2.03
CA TYR A 191 -11.67 8.02 0.73
C TYR A 191 -11.77 9.56 0.71
N SER A 192 -12.93 10.10 1.09
CA SER A 192 -13.15 11.55 1.08
C SER A 192 -12.15 12.29 1.96
N LYS A 193 -11.91 11.79 3.18
CA LYS A 193 -10.93 12.37 4.11
C LYS A 193 -9.50 12.31 3.54
N ILE A 194 -9.11 11.19 2.91
CA ILE A 194 -7.76 11.04 2.33
C ILE A 194 -7.58 11.97 1.13
N ILE A 195 -8.57 12.04 0.25
CA ILE A 195 -8.50 12.96 -0.90
C ILE A 195 -8.44 14.42 -0.41
N GLU A 196 -9.23 14.78 0.58
CA GLU A 196 -9.20 16.11 1.20
C GLU A 196 -7.82 16.45 1.80
N ILE A 197 -7.20 15.52 2.53
CA ILE A 197 -5.83 15.70 3.05
C ILE A 197 -4.86 15.97 1.90
N VAL A 198 -4.90 15.17 0.83
CA VAL A 198 -3.97 15.30 -0.29
C VAL A 198 -4.20 16.59 -1.07
N ASP A 199 -5.46 16.98 -1.28
CA ASP A 199 -5.85 18.23 -1.94
C ASP A 199 -5.40 19.45 -1.11
N ASN A 200 -5.63 19.45 0.20
CA ASN A 200 -5.20 20.53 1.12
C ASN A 200 -3.67 20.69 1.16
N LEU A 201 -2.94 19.63 0.82
CA LEU A 201 -1.49 19.66 0.71
C LEU A 201 -0.99 20.05 -0.69
N ASP A 202 -1.87 20.43 -1.62
CA ASP A 202 -1.51 20.72 -3.02
C ASP A 202 -0.65 19.61 -3.65
N ILE A 203 -0.98 18.34 -3.40
CA ILE A 203 -0.30 17.21 -4.00
C ILE A 203 -1.11 16.71 -5.21
N PRO A 204 -0.53 16.68 -6.42
CA PRO A 204 -1.22 16.13 -7.59
C PRO A 204 -1.68 14.70 -7.38
N ILE A 205 -2.99 14.45 -7.59
CA ILE A 205 -3.64 13.15 -7.37
C ILE A 205 -3.87 12.43 -8.69
N ILE A 206 -3.52 11.14 -8.71
CA ILE A 206 -3.92 10.17 -9.73
C ILE A 206 -4.86 9.18 -9.06
N ASP A 207 -6.15 9.35 -9.28
CA ASP A 207 -7.20 8.57 -8.61
C ASP A 207 -7.74 7.48 -9.53
N THR A 208 -7.34 6.22 -9.30
CA THR A 208 -7.81 5.10 -10.11
C THR A 208 -9.30 4.87 -10.01
N THR A 209 -9.96 5.35 -8.95
CA THR A 209 -11.41 5.20 -8.83
C THR A 209 -12.16 6.01 -9.88
N LYS A 210 -11.61 7.17 -10.24
CA LYS A 210 -12.13 8.05 -11.30
C LYS A 210 -11.62 7.62 -12.67
N GLU A 211 -10.31 7.37 -12.79
CA GLU A 211 -9.67 7.04 -14.06
C GLU A 211 -10.22 5.75 -14.68
N PHE A 212 -10.35 4.68 -13.88
CA PHE A 212 -10.85 3.40 -14.39
C PHE A 212 -12.35 3.46 -14.76
N THR A 213 -13.16 4.20 -14.00
CA THR A 213 -14.59 4.35 -14.30
C THR A 213 -14.84 5.26 -15.52
N SER A 214 -13.94 6.17 -15.82
CA SER A 214 -14.03 6.98 -17.03
C SER A 214 -13.65 6.19 -18.31
N GLU A 215 -12.76 5.20 -18.16
CA GLU A 215 -12.26 4.39 -19.28
C GLU A 215 -13.19 3.23 -19.65
N THR A 216 -13.90 2.67 -18.68
CA THR A 216 -14.79 1.52 -18.92
C THR A 216 -15.99 1.53 -18.00
N LYS A 217 -17.14 1.04 -18.54
CA LYS A 217 -18.35 0.80 -17.74
C LYS A 217 -18.17 -0.34 -16.73
N ASP A 218 -17.15 -1.18 -16.90
CA ASP A 218 -16.90 -2.34 -16.06
C ASP A 218 -15.43 -2.41 -15.61
N PRO A 219 -15.05 -1.64 -14.59
CA PRO A 219 -13.68 -1.64 -14.06
C PRO A 219 -13.22 -2.97 -13.45
N LEU A 220 -14.14 -3.94 -13.26
CA LEU A 220 -13.75 -5.27 -12.76
C LEU A 220 -12.87 -6.06 -13.74
N ILE A 221 -12.81 -5.65 -15.02
CA ILE A 221 -11.86 -6.22 -16.00
C ILE A 221 -10.40 -6.06 -15.57
N TYR A 222 -10.10 -5.05 -14.76
CA TYR A 222 -8.76 -4.77 -14.23
C TYR A 222 -8.38 -5.62 -13.01
N PHE A 223 -9.24 -6.59 -12.61
CA PHE A 223 -8.99 -7.50 -11.49
C PHE A 223 -8.92 -8.96 -11.99
N PRO A 224 -8.06 -9.82 -11.36
CA PRO A 224 -7.92 -11.22 -11.76
C PRO A 224 -9.25 -11.96 -11.74
N PHE A 225 -9.63 -12.55 -12.88
CA PHE A 225 -10.90 -13.28 -13.04
C PHE A 225 -12.14 -12.48 -12.61
N ARG A 226 -12.08 -11.14 -12.61
CA ARG A 226 -13.13 -10.24 -12.09
C ARG A 226 -13.48 -10.55 -10.62
N LYS A 227 -12.50 -10.98 -9.85
CA LYS A 227 -12.63 -11.39 -8.44
C LYS A 227 -11.70 -10.57 -7.56
N TYR A 228 -11.93 -10.69 -6.25
CA TYR A 228 -11.11 -10.04 -5.22
C TYR A 228 -9.61 -10.26 -5.44
N GLY A 229 -8.84 -9.20 -5.27
CA GLY A 229 -7.37 -9.20 -5.37
C GLY A 229 -6.83 -7.83 -5.73
N HIS A 230 -5.54 -7.79 -5.97
CA HIS A 230 -4.87 -6.64 -6.58
C HIS A 230 -5.20 -6.57 -8.08
N TYR A 231 -4.81 -5.49 -8.75
CA TYR A 231 -5.00 -5.38 -10.19
C TYR A 231 -4.30 -6.50 -10.95
N ASN A 232 -4.87 -6.89 -12.07
CA ASN A 232 -4.25 -7.81 -13.01
C ASN A 232 -3.25 -7.07 -13.90
N VAL A 233 -2.62 -7.79 -14.84
CA VAL A 233 -1.62 -7.23 -15.78
C VAL A 233 -2.18 -6.04 -16.56
N GLU A 234 -3.41 -6.15 -17.07
CA GLU A 234 -4.07 -5.06 -17.82
C GLU A 234 -4.35 -3.84 -16.91
N GLY A 235 -4.78 -4.07 -15.67
CA GLY A 235 -4.99 -2.99 -14.71
C GLY A 235 -3.69 -2.25 -14.36
N TYR A 236 -2.59 -2.96 -14.15
CA TYR A 236 -1.28 -2.34 -13.91
C TYR A 236 -0.74 -1.62 -15.16
N LYS A 237 -0.93 -2.19 -16.35
CA LYS A 237 -0.56 -1.53 -17.62
C LYS A 237 -1.34 -0.24 -17.79
N LYS A 238 -2.66 -0.28 -17.63
CA LYS A 238 -3.52 0.91 -17.76
C LYS A 238 -3.15 1.99 -16.74
N LEU A 239 -2.92 1.60 -15.48
CA LEU A 239 -2.45 2.53 -14.46
C LEU A 239 -1.11 3.18 -14.83
N SER A 240 -0.18 2.41 -15.37
CA SER A 240 1.12 2.94 -15.82
C SER A 240 0.98 3.95 -16.95
N GLU A 241 0.09 3.70 -17.92
CA GLU A 241 -0.23 4.64 -19.00
C GLU A 241 -0.83 5.96 -18.48
N ILE A 242 -1.72 5.87 -17.49
CA ILE A 242 -2.31 7.04 -16.81
C ILE A 242 -1.24 7.85 -16.09
N ILE A 243 -0.40 7.17 -15.31
CA ILE A 243 0.72 7.81 -14.59
C ILE A 243 1.65 8.50 -15.59
N PHE A 244 2.03 7.81 -16.68
CA PHE A 244 2.88 8.37 -17.71
C PHE A 244 2.31 9.66 -18.28
N LYS A 245 1.04 9.66 -18.71
CA LYS A 245 0.35 10.86 -19.24
C LYS A 245 0.33 12.02 -18.26
N LYS A 246 0.11 11.74 -16.97
CA LYS A 246 -0.04 12.78 -15.93
C LYS A 246 1.30 13.32 -15.41
N THR A 247 2.39 12.59 -15.57
CA THR A 247 3.71 12.98 -15.09
C THR A 247 4.64 13.57 -16.16
N GLN A 248 4.21 13.61 -17.42
CA GLN A 248 4.96 14.23 -18.54
C GLN A 248 4.81 15.77 -18.60
N LYS A 249 3.90 16.35 -17.80
CA LYS A 249 3.62 17.79 -17.79
C LYS A 249 4.60 18.60 -16.95
#